data_5ea4f16b6e1e096b443eefcb9da06038
#
_entry.id   5ea4f16b6e1e096b443eefcb9da06038
#
_cell.length_a   1.000
_cell.length_b   1.000
_cell.length_c   1.000
_cell.angle_alpha   90.00
_cell.angle_beta   90.00
_cell.angle_gamma   90.00
#
_symmetry.space_group_name_H-M   'P 1'
#
loop_
_entity.id
_entity.type
_entity.pdbx_description
1 polymer ?
#
loop_
_entity_poly.entity_id
_entity_poly.type
_entity_poly.pdbx_seq_one_letter_code
_entity_poly.pdbx_strand_id
1 'polypeptide(L)'
;MKKIIIAFLATVLIAGCNNRRDSDHQQSEYQIDNLPASVKLINTTPIKDQGESELCWAYGMLATIESEHIMKGDSVNLSVAYVARMMLQEQALEYYFAQGKKDISLRGTASMLIHYIDKYGAQPYDSYEDPKAVNYKI
;
A
#
# COMPACT_ATOMS: atom_id res chain seq x y z
N MET A 1 -9.14 -58.95 9.53
CA MET A 1 -8.05 -58.21 8.79
C MET A 1 -8.54 -56.92 8.19
N LYS A 2 -9.75 -56.79 7.61
CA LYS A 2 -10.25 -55.53 7.03
C LYS A 2 -10.44 -54.34 8.02
N LYS A 3 -10.81 -54.65 9.30
CA LYS A 3 -11.02 -53.60 10.32
C LYS A 3 -9.74 -52.96 10.85
N ILE A 4 -8.61 -53.65 10.79
CA ILE A 4 -7.29 -53.12 11.22
C ILE A 4 -6.71 -52.18 10.19
N ILE A 5 -6.94 -52.42 8.90
CA ILE A 5 -6.47 -51.55 7.80
C ILE A 5 -7.19 -50.21 7.82
N ILE A 6 -8.48 -50.18 8.16
CA ILE A 6 -9.24 -48.92 8.26
C ILE A 6 -8.77 -48.07 9.44
N ALA A 7 -8.38 -48.69 10.56
CA ALA A 7 -7.83 -47.94 11.71
C ALA A 7 -6.46 -47.33 11.42
N PHE A 8 -5.62 -47.99 10.61
CA PHE A 8 -4.32 -47.45 10.22
C PHE A 8 -4.42 -46.30 9.20
N LEU A 9 -5.45 -46.32 8.33
CA LEU A 9 -5.67 -45.26 7.36
C LEU A 9 -6.19 -43.97 8.04
N ALA A 10 -6.96 -44.11 9.12
CA ALA A 10 -7.49 -42.96 9.84
C ALA A 10 -6.43 -42.23 10.68
N THR A 11 -5.39 -42.92 11.16
CA THR A 11 -4.32 -42.29 11.96
C THR A 11 -3.31 -41.48 11.11
N VAL A 12 -3.16 -41.78 9.81
CA VAL A 12 -2.27 -41.06 8.95
C VAL A 12 -2.83 -39.69 8.52
N LEU A 13 -4.16 -39.52 8.54
CA LEU A 13 -4.82 -38.26 8.14
C LEU A 13 -4.78 -37.18 9.23
N ILE A 14 -4.43 -37.51 10.49
CA ILE A 14 -4.43 -36.53 11.60
C ILE A 14 -3.03 -35.87 11.77
N ALA A 15 -1.98 -36.42 11.17
CA ALA A 15 -0.61 -35.91 11.32
C ALA A 15 -0.25 -34.78 10.34
N GLY A 16 -1.20 -34.35 9.48
CA GLY A 16 -0.92 -33.41 8.39
C GLY A 16 -1.20 -31.92 8.65
N CYS A 17 -1.77 -31.52 9.78
CA CYS A 17 -2.19 -30.14 10.00
C CYS A 17 -1.66 -29.54 11.30
N ASN A 18 -0.35 -29.52 11.48
CA ASN A 18 0.24 -28.69 12.56
C ASN A 18 1.48 -27.96 12.09
N ASN A 19 1.40 -27.31 10.91
CA ASN A 19 2.35 -26.31 10.53
C ASN A 19 1.73 -24.94 10.76
N ARG A 20 1.56 -24.56 12.04
CA ARG A 20 1.50 -23.15 12.40
C ARG A 20 2.84 -22.58 12.00
N ARG A 21 2.88 -21.90 10.87
CA ARG A 21 3.88 -20.89 10.62
C ARG A 21 3.57 -19.79 11.64
N ASP A 22 4.28 -19.82 12.76
CA ASP A 22 4.56 -18.61 13.48
C ASP A 22 5.24 -17.70 12.46
N SER A 23 4.51 -16.73 11.98
CA SER A 23 5.07 -15.57 11.30
C SER A 23 5.81 -14.78 12.39
N ASP A 24 6.96 -15.28 12.80
CA ASP A 24 8.01 -14.44 13.30
C ASP A 24 8.28 -13.44 12.17
N HIS A 25 7.67 -12.27 12.29
CA HIS A 25 8.19 -11.05 11.70
C HIS A 25 9.57 -10.81 12.36
N GLN A 26 10.53 -11.65 12.04
CA GLN A 26 11.91 -11.21 12.05
C GLN A 26 11.94 -10.06 11.04
N GLN A 27 11.79 -8.85 11.56
CA GLN A 27 12.40 -7.70 10.94
C GLN A 27 13.86 -8.11 10.76
N SER A 28 14.17 -8.60 9.57
CA SER A 28 15.52 -8.73 9.09
C SER A 28 16.05 -7.30 9.16
N GLU A 29 16.72 -6.99 10.28
CA GLU A 29 17.57 -5.82 10.39
C GLU A 29 18.60 -6.01 9.28
N TYR A 30 18.33 -5.36 8.15
CA TYR A 30 19.18 -5.42 6.97
C TYR A 30 20.48 -4.76 7.38
N GLN A 31 21.50 -5.56 7.70
CA GLN A 31 22.79 -5.06 8.10
C GLN A 31 23.40 -4.34 6.89
N ILE A 32 23.36 -3.01 6.96
CA ILE A 32 23.85 -2.08 5.93
C ILE A 32 25.35 -2.30 5.68
N ASP A 33 26.07 -2.86 6.65
CA ASP A 33 27.52 -3.06 6.63
C ASP A 33 28.02 -4.05 5.55
N ASN A 34 27.14 -4.86 4.96
CA ASN A 34 27.48 -5.86 3.94
C ASN A 34 27.00 -5.49 2.52
N LEU A 35 26.59 -4.27 2.29
CA LEU A 35 26.15 -3.84 0.95
C LEU A 35 27.39 -3.72 0.03
N PRO A 36 27.31 -4.18 -1.23
CA PRO A 36 28.37 -3.94 -2.21
C PRO A 36 28.62 -2.44 -2.35
N ALA A 37 29.88 -2.05 -2.54
CA ALA A 37 30.29 -0.64 -2.68
C ALA A 37 29.57 0.12 -3.82
N SER A 38 28.87 -0.61 -4.70
CA SER A 38 28.07 -0.06 -5.80
C SER A 38 26.63 0.27 -5.42
N VAL A 39 26.16 -0.09 -4.21
CA VAL A 39 24.78 0.19 -3.79
C VAL A 39 24.69 1.62 -3.29
N LYS A 40 23.93 2.44 -4.02
CA LYS A 40 23.58 3.80 -3.62
C LYS A 40 22.33 3.76 -2.75
N LEU A 41 22.46 4.11 -1.47
CA LEU A 41 21.30 4.31 -0.62
C LEU A 41 20.57 5.61 -1.01
N ILE A 42 19.27 5.51 -1.17
CA ILE A 42 18.39 6.65 -1.47
C ILE A 42 17.67 7.01 -0.17
N ASN A 43 17.79 8.26 0.25
CA ASN A 43 17.02 8.76 1.38
C ASN A 43 15.54 8.80 1.04
N THR A 44 14.71 8.42 1.99
CA THR A 44 13.26 8.37 1.84
C THR A 44 12.58 9.11 2.99
N THR A 45 11.34 9.50 2.79
CA THR A 45 10.44 9.92 3.88
C THR A 45 10.12 8.75 4.81
N PRO A 46 9.63 8.99 6.03
CA PRO A 46 9.14 7.95 6.92
C PRO A 46 8.10 7.07 6.23
N ILE A 47 8.09 5.79 6.58
CA ILE A 47 7.11 4.82 6.04
C ILE A 47 5.71 5.25 6.45
N LYS A 48 4.81 5.30 5.46
CA LYS A 48 3.40 5.58 5.65
C LYS A 48 2.61 4.28 5.55
N ASP A 49 1.69 4.07 6.50
CA ASP A 49 0.83 2.89 6.51
C ASP A 49 -0.42 3.17 5.64
N GLN A 50 -0.60 2.40 4.57
CA GLN A 50 -1.79 2.51 3.73
C GLN A 50 -3.03 1.82 4.33
N GLY A 51 -2.87 1.04 5.40
CA GLY A 51 -3.93 0.22 5.95
C GLY A 51 -4.51 -0.75 4.90
N GLU A 52 -5.84 -0.91 4.88
CA GLU A 52 -6.57 -1.75 3.92
C GLU A 52 -7.00 -1.00 2.64
N SER A 53 -6.43 0.17 2.37
CA SER A 53 -6.83 0.98 1.20
C SER A 53 -6.28 0.41 -0.12
N GLU A 54 -6.96 0.67 -1.24
CA GLU A 54 -6.48 0.34 -2.58
C GLU A 54 -5.55 1.44 -3.16
N LEU A 55 -4.95 2.27 -2.29
CA LEU A 55 -4.12 3.43 -2.67
C LEU A 55 -2.63 3.10 -2.82
N CYS A 56 -2.23 1.83 -2.83
CA CYS A 56 -0.82 1.41 -2.96
C CYS A 56 -0.09 2.10 -4.12
N TRP A 57 -0.78 2.32 -5.24
CA TRP A 57 -0.26 3.03 -6.40
C TRP A 57 0.11 4.48 -6.08
N ALA A 58 -0.72 5.19 -5.30
CA ALA A 58 -0.47 6.58 -4.92
C ALA A 58 0.67 6.68 -3.88
N TYR A 59 0.68 5.77 -2.88
CA TYR A 59 1.78 5.69 -1.91
C TYR A 59 3.12 5.46 -2.59
N GLY A 60 3.22 4.47 -3.48
CA GLY A 60 4.47 4.15 -4.18
C GLY A 60 4.95 5.30 -5.09
N MET A 61 4.03 5.94 -5.80
CA MET A 61 4.36 7.05 -6.70
C MET A 61 4.80 8.30 -5.93
N LEU A 62 4.08 8.68 -4.87
CA LEU A 62 4.47 9.84 -4.05
C LEU A 62 5.80 9.59 -3.35
N ALA A 63 6.05 8.41 -2.82
CA ALA A 63 7.34 8.06 -2.23
C ALA A 63 8.50 8.18 -3.23
N THR A 64 8.27 7.86 -4.51
CA THR A 64 9.27 8.05 -5.57
C THR A 64 9.55 9.54 -5.80
N ILE A 65 8.51 10.36 -5.88
CA ILE A 65 8.64 11.82 -6.06
C ILE A 65 9.36 12.44 -4.86
N GLU A 66 8.98 12.06 -3.64
CA GLU A 66 9.60 12.52 -2.40
C GLU A 66 11.10 12.17 -2.35
N SER A 67 11.45 10.93 -2.68
CA SER A 67 12.85 10.48 -2.72
C SER A 67 13.68 11.23 -3.74
N GLU A 68 13.11 11.53 -4.91
CA GLU A 68 13.80 12.32 -5.93
C GLU A 68 14.06 13.76 -5.47
N HIS A 69 13.10 14.38 -4.78
CA HIS A 69 13.26 15.71 -4.19
C HIS A 69 14.33 15.73 -3.10
N ILE A 70 14.31 14.73 -2.20
CA ILE A 70 15.33 14.60 -1.14
C ILE A 70 16.74 14.48 -1.75
N MET A 71 16.90 13.73 -2.83
CA MET A 71 18.20 13.62 -3.53
C MET A 71 18.66 14.95 -4.15
N LYS A 72 17.73 15.85 -4.46
CA LYS A 72 18.02 17.21 -4.98
C LYS A 72 18.23 18.24 -3.87
N GLY A 73 18.09 17.85 -2.60
CA GLY A 73 18.26 18.71 -1.43
C GLY A 73 16.98 19.33 -0.89
N ASP A 74 15.82 18.98 -1.45
CA ASP A 74 14.51 19.40 -0.96
C ASP A 74 13.97 18.41 0.07
N SER A 75 13.19 18.90 1.04
CA SER A 75 12.45 18.03 1.98
C SER A 75 10.97 18.12 1.67
N VAL A 76 10.44 17.08 1.03
CA VAL A 76 9.04 16.99 0.62
C VAL A 76 8.42 15.75 1.23
N ASN A 77 7.28 15.90 1.90
CA ASN A 77 6.47 14.83 2.45
C ASN A 77 5.00 15.09 2.07
N LEU A 78 4.43 14.28 1.17
CA LEU A 78 3.15 14.55 0.50
C LEU A 78 2.03 13.69 1.06
N SER A 79 0.81 14.24 1.06
CA SER A 79 -0.40 13.57 1.52
C SER A 79 -1.03 12.72 0.43
N VAL A 80 -1.11 11.42 0.68
CA VAL A 80 -1.87 10.47 -0.14
C VAL A 80 -3.39 10.68 0.04
N ALA A 81 -3.82 11.00 1.26
CA ALA A 81 -5.23 11.26 1.56
C ALA A 81 -5.78 12.45 0.77
N TYR A 82 -4.95 13.48 0.53
CA TYR A 82 -5.34 14.60 -0.32
C TYR A 82 -5.59 14.16 -1.76
N VAL A 83 -4.69 13.37 -2.33
CA VAL A 83 -4.85 12.82 -3.70
C VAL A 83 -6.11 11.97 -3.79
N ALA A 84 -6.33 11.09 -2.81
CA ALA A 84 -7.53 10.25 -2.76
C ALA A 84 -8.82 11.10 -2.72
N ARG A 85 -8.82 12.17 -1.92
CA ARG A 85 -9.95 13.11 -1.85
C ARG A 85 -10.24 13.75 -3.19
N MET A 86 -9.22 14.24 -3.91
CA MET A 86 -9.42 14.88 -5.21
C MET A 86 -9.96 13.88 -6.23
N MET A 87 -9.43 12.66 -6.23
CA MET A 87 -9.91 11.57 -7.07
C MET A 87 -11.38 11.24 -6.77
N LEU A 88 -11.74 11.04 -5.52
CA LEU A 88 -13.12 10.73 -5.12
C LEU A 88 -14.07 11.88 -5.45
N GLN A 89 -13.63 13.13 -5.35
CA GLN A 89 -14.44 14.29 -5.72
C GLN A 89 -14.77 14.29 -7.20
N GLU A 90 -13.81 14.01 -8.07
CA GLU A 90 -14.06 13.89 -9.51
C GLU A 90 -15.00 12.73 -9.82
N GLN A 91 -14.74 11.56 -9.27
CA GLN A 91 -15.57 10.38 -9.48
C GLN A 91 -17.00 10.57 -8.96
N ALA A 92 -17.19 11.28 -7.85
CA ALA A 92 -18.52 11.59 -7.33
C ALA A 92 -19.29 12.51 -8.28
N LEU A 93 -18.62 13.50 -8.88
CA LEU A 93 -19.24 14.35 -9.90
C LEU A 93 -19.59 13.55 -11.15
N GLU A 94 -18.69 12.71 -11.63
CA GLU A 94 -18.94 11.84 -12.78
C GLU A 94 -20.08 10.86 -12.52
N TYR A 95 -20.12 10.26 -11.32
CA TYR A 95 -21.21 9.38 -10.90
C TYR A 95 -22.57 10.11 -10.92
N TYR A 96 -22.60 11.33 -10.37
CA TYR A 96 -23.81 12.16 -10.36
C TYR A 96 -24.29 12.49 -11.77
N PHE A 97 -23.40 12.99 -12.65
CA PHE A 97 -23.78 13.33 -14.02
C PHE A 97 -24.10 12.10 -14.89
N ALA A 98 -23.51 10.95 -14.57
CA ALA A 98 -23.83 9.68 -15.22
C ALA A 98 -25.09 8.99 -14.65
N GLN A 99 -25.82 9.65 -13.74
CA GLN A 99 -27.00 9.09 -13.09
C GLN A 99 -26.74 7.72 -12.43
N GLY A 100 -25.61 7.58 -11.74
CA GLY A 100 -25.23 6.36 -11.03
C GLY A 100 -24.69 5.23 -11.92
N LYS A 101 -24.39 5.48 -13.20
CA LYS A 101 -23.91 4.43 -14.13
C LYS A 101 -22.40 4.25 -14.14
N LYS A 102 -21.66 5.05 -13.36
CA LYS A 102 -20.20 4.93 -13.21
C LYS A 102 -19.86 4.40 -11.84
N ASP A 103 -18.85 3.54 -11.76
CA ASP A 103 -18.34 3.03 -10.51
C ASP A 103 -17.38 4.02 -9.86
N ILE A 104 -17.36 4.04 -8.53
CA ILE A 104 -16.37 4.76 -7.72
C ILE A 104 -15.30 3.76 -7.28
N SER A 105 -14.03 4.09 -7.47
CA SER A 105 -12.92 3.19 -7.14
C SER A 105 -11.69 3.98 -6.68
N LEU A 106 -10.94 3.42 -5.73
CA LEU A 106 -9.66 3.98 -5.29
C LEU A 106 -8.47 3.46 -6.10
N ARG A 107 -8.69 2.57 -7.06
CA ARG A 107 -7.66 2.08 -7.97
C ARG A 107 -7.23 3.18 -8.94
N GLY A 108 -5.94 3.28 -9.16
CA GLY A 108 -5.40 4.29 -10.05
C GLY A 108 -4.08 3.91 -10.69
N THR A 109 -3.57 4.83 -11.47
CA THR A 109 -2.32 4.69 -12.22
C THR A 109 -1.42 5.91 -12.03
N ALA A 110 -0.17 5.80 -12.46
CA ALA A 110 0.78 6.92 -12.45
C ALA A 110 0.26 8.15 -13.19
N SER A 111 -0.37 7.96 -14.36
CA SER A 111 -0.92 9.06 -15.15
C SER A 111 -2.08 9.76 -14.44
N MET A 112 -2.88 9.04 -13.66
CA MET A 112 -3.93 9.64 -12.83
C MET A 112 -3.34 10.49 -11.71
N LEU A 113 -2.27 10.02 -11.05
CA LEU A 113 -1.60 10.83 -10.02
C LEU A 113 -1.09 12.15 -10.60
N ILE A 114 -0.41 12.09 -11.74
CA ILE A 114 0.12 13.28 -12.42
C ILE A 114 -1.03 14.23 -12.77
N HIS A 115 -2.16 13.71 -13.27
CA HIS A 115 -3.35 14.50 -13.57
C HIS A 115 -3.89 15.23 -12.31
N TYR A 116 -3.99 14.55 -11.17
CA TYR A 116 -4.47 15.17 -9.94
C TYR A 116 -3.50 16.21 -9.38
N ILE A 117 -2.20 15.94 -9.44
CA ILE A 117 -1.18 16.90 -9.01
C ILE A 117 -1.17 18.14 -9.92
N ASP A 118 -1.27 17.96 -11.23
CA ASP A 118 -1.32 19.06 -12.19
C ASP A 118 -2.57 19.93 -12.00
N LYS A 119 -3.71 19.31 -11.77
CA LYS A 119 -4.99 20.00 -11.67
C LYS A 119 -5.26 20.64 -10.31
N TYR A 120 -4.88 19.96 -9.22
CA TYR A 120 -5.25 20.35 -7.84
C TYR A 120 -4.04 20.69 -6.97
N GLY A 121 -2.83 20.45 -7.46
CA GLY A 121 -1.60 20.53 -6.67
C GLY A 121 -1.42 19.33 -5.75
N ALA A 122 -0.40 19.44 -4.90
CA ALA A 122 -0.13 18.49 -3.83
C ALA A 122 -0.16 19.22 -2.48
N GLN A 123 -0.51 18.50 -1.41
CA GLN A 123 -0.52 19.02 -0.06
C GLN A 123 0.55 18.33 0.79
N PRO A 124 1.21 19.05 1.70
CA PRO A 124 2.07 18.45 2.69
C PRO A 124 1.30 17.47 3.58
N TYR A 125 1.98 16.41 4.00
CA TYR A 125 1.39 15.38 4.85
C TYR A 125 0.83 15.96 6.17
N ASP A 126 1.58 16.86 6.80
CA ASP A 126 1.20 17.49 8.08
C ASP A 126 -0.03 18.39 7.95
N SER A 127 -0.32 18.88 6.74
CA SER A 127 -1.51 19.72 6.48
C SER A 127 -2.75 18.90 6.18
N TYR A 128 -2.58 17.67 5.74
CA TYR A 128 -3.65 16.75 5.40
C TYR A 128 -3.21 15.31 5.68
N GLU A 129 -3.22 14.96 6.97
CA GLU A 129 -2.84 13.63 7.45
C GLU A 129 -3.81 12.55 6.99
N ASP A 130 -3.30 11.34 6.83
CA ASP A 130 -4.14 10.16 6.60
C ASP A 130 -5.04 9.94 7.82
N PRO A 131 -6.36 9.78 7.65
CA PRO A 131 -7.25 9.56 8.77
C PRO A 131 -6.89 8.23 9.45
N LYS A 132 -6.59 8.30 10.74
CA LYS A 132 -6.34 7.11 11.56
C LYS A 132 -7.59 6.21 11.53
N ALA A 133 -7.44 4.98 11.07
CA ALA A 133 -8.48 3.95 11.07
C ALA A 133 -9.66 4.16 10.10
N VAL A 134 -9.48 4.80 8.95
CA VAL A 134 -10.50 4.76 7.90
C VAL A 134 -10.32 3.52 7.03
N ASN A 135 -11.36 2.69 7.04
CA ASN A 135 -11.46 1.57 6.11
C ASN A 135 -12.03 2.12 4.79
N TYR A 136 -11.16 2.33 3.78
CA TYR A 136 -11.55 2.78 2.44
C TYR A 136 -12.12 1.63 1.57
N LYS A 137 -12.76 0.64 2.16
CA LYS A 137 -13.53 -0.34 1.38
C LYS A 137 -14.79 0.34 0.85
N ILE A 138 -14.81 0.54 -0.44
CA ILE A 138 -15.98 0.98 -1.21
C ILE A 138 -16.59 -0.24 -1.86
#